data_233a8b18751deac0b0acc3acb90263c9
#
_entry.id   233a8b18751deac0b0acc3acb90263c9
#
_cell.length_a   1.000
_cell.length_b   1.000
_cell.length_c   1.000
_cell.angle_alpha   90.00
_cell.angle_beta   90.00
_cell.angle_gamma   90.00
#
_symmetry.space_group_name_H-M   'P 1'
#
loop_
_entity.id
_entity.type
_entity.pdbx_description
1 polymer ?
#
loop_
_entity_poly.entity_id
_entity_poly.type
_entity_poly.pdbx_seq_one_letter_code
_entity_poly.pdbx_strand_id
1 'polypeptide(L)'
;PTVEKAKAAIDAGYEFIHIDISQADHDATDEEIINKTREVVEYAKFTGALVESEPHYFAGSSNVHTEAIDYEEIKKTFSTPEGAKQFVDATGIDTFAAAIGNLHGSYPVPKQLDIDLLRRIREAIDCQISLHGGSGTPGHYFEEAAQVGVSKININSDMRIAFRQTLEKVLRENPNEYAVMKLMPEVISAVQDVVESKIKLFGSSGKAKVY
;
A
#
# COMPACT_ATOMS: atom_id res chain seq x y z
N PRO A 1 6.74 11.32 5.40
CA PRO A 1 7.90 11.31 4.52
C PRO A 1 8.16 12.71 3.96
N THR A 2 9.44 13.14 3.91
CA THR A 2 9.84 14.43 3.33
C THR A 2 10.76 14.19 2.14
N VAL A 3 10.95 15.21 1.30
CA VAL A 3 11.86 15.14 0.14
C VAL A 3 13.27 14.72 0.57
N GLU A 4 13.78 15.29 1.67
CA GLU A 4 15.12 14.98 2.21
C GLU A 4 15.24 13.51 2.62
N LYS A 5 14.20 12.94 3.27
CA LYS A 5 14.17 11.53 3.66
C LYS A 5 14.09 10.61 2.44
N ALA A 6 13.34 11.00 1.42
CA ALA A 6 13.26 10.25 0.18
C ALA A 6 14.62 10.21 -0.52
N LYS A 7 15.30 11.36 -0.65
CA LYS A 7 16.66 11.45 -1.21
C LYS A 7 17.66 10.64 -0.40
N ALA A 8 17.62 10.74 0.92
CA ALA A 8 18.51 9.95 1.79
C ALA A 8 18.29 8.43 1.64
N ALA A 9 17.06 7.99 1.40
CA ALA A 9 16.77 6.58 1.12
C ALA A 9 17.34 6.16 -0.26
N ILE A 10 17.22 7.00 -1.28
CA ILE A 10 17.83 6.77 -2.60
C ILE A 10 19.35 6.65 -2.45
N ASP A 11 19.99 7.57 -1.71
CA ASP A 11 21.44 7.54 -1.45
C ASP A 11 21.89 6.31 -0.68
N ALA A 12 21.01 5.77 0.17
CA ALA A 12 21.24 4.51 0.90
C ALA A 12 21.05 3.26 0.01
N GLY A 13 20.67 3.41 -1.27
CA GLY A 13 20.55 2.32 -2.23
C GLY A 13 19.16 1.67 -2.30
N TYR A 14 18.11 2.33 -1.80
CA TYR A 14 16.75 1.85 -2.04
C TYR A 14 16.36 2.07 -3.50
N GLU A 15 15.89 1.03 -4.16
CA GLU A 15 15.54 1.03 -5.59
C GLU A 15 14.08 1.41 -5.86
N PHE A 16 13.24 1.47 -4.82
CA PHE A 16 11.83 1.84 -4.92
C PHE A 16 11.44 2.73 -3.75
N ILE A 17 11.01 3.94 -4.03
CA ILE A 17 10.68 4.98 -3.05
C ILE A 17 9.20 5.31 -3.13
N HIS A 18 8.50 5.21 -2.01
CA HIS A 18 7.16 5.79 -1.86
C HIS A 18 7.26 7.14 -1.17
N ILE A 19 6.72 8.20 -1.80
CA ILE A 19 6.61 9.52 -1.22
C ILE A 19 5.15 9.99 -1.21
N ASP A 20 4.66 10.32 -0.03
CA ASP A 20 3.34 10.89 0.23
C ASP A 20 3.52 12.21 0.96
N ILE A 21 3.46 13.30 0.20
CA ILE A 21 3.63 14.66 0.74
C ILE A 21 2.44 15.05 1.60
N SER A 22 1.24 14.65 1.20
CA SER A 22 0.00 14.98 1.90
C SER A 22 -0.08 14.34 3.29
N GLN A 23 0.60 13.22 3.52
CA GLN A 23 0.73 12.61 4.85
C GLN A 23 1.67 13.41 5.76
N ALA A 24 2.70 14.03 5.20
CA ALA A 24 3.65 14.84 5.97
C ALA A 24 3.14 16.25 6.26
N ASP A 25 2.32 16.77 5.36
CA ASP A 25 1.77 18.14 5.39
C ASP A 25 0.34 18.08 4.84
N HIS A 26 -0.65 18.03 5.74
CA HIS A 26 -2.07 17.92 5.37
C HIS A 26 -2.63 19.22 4.76
N ASP A 27 -1.93 20.33 4.90
CA ASP A 27 -2.30 21.64 4.35
C ASP A 27 -1.58 21.92 3.02
N ALA A 28 -0.73 21.01 2.55
CA ALA A 28 -0.01 21.18 1.29
C ALA A 28 -0.99 21.30 0.12
N THR A 29 -0.76 22.29 -0.73
CA THR A 29 -1.52 22.49 -1.97
C THR A 29 -1.14 21.45 -3.02
N ASP A 30 -2.02 21.20 -3.99
CA ASP A 30 -1.75 20.29 -5.12
C ASP A 30 -0.46 20.67 -5.86
N GLU A 31 -0.19 21.97 -6.01
CA GLU A 31 1.03 22.46 -6.66
C GLU A 31 2.28 22.10 -5.84
N GLU A 32 2.23 22.25 -4.52
CA GLU A 32 3.33 21.86 -3.63
C GLU A 32 3.57 20.36 -3.64
N ILE A 33 2.50 19.55 -3.62
CA ILE A 33 2.58 18.10 -3.70
C ILE A 33 3.24 17.68 -5.02
N ILE A 34 2.79 18.24 -6.15
CA ILE A 34 3.35 17.97 -7.48
C ILE A 34 4.82 18.38 -7.54
N ASN A 35 5.17 19.58 -7.07
CA ASN A 35 6.54 20.08 -7.15
C ASN A 35 7.51 19.27 -6.29
N LYS A 36 7.15 18.95 -5.05
CA LYS A 36 7.95 18.13 -4.14
C LYS A 36 8.08 16.68 -4.65
N THR A 37 7.01 16.11 -5.21
CA THR A 37 7.06 14.77 -5.82
C THR A 37 7.97 14.74 -7.03
N ARG A 38 7.85 15.73 -7.93
CA ARG A 38 8.73 15.88 -9.10
C ARG A 38 10.20 16.00 -8.71
N GLU A 39 10.50 16.75 -7.65
CA GLU A 39 11.87 16.90 -7.14
C GLU A 39 12.48 15.54 -6.76
N VAL A 40 11.71 14.65 -6.15
CA VAL A 40 12.14 13.29 -5.81
C VAL A 40 12.32 12.45 -7.07
N VAL A 41 11.39 12.53 -8.02
CA VAL A 41 11.48 11.81 -9.31
C VAL A 41 12.74 12.22 -10.07
N GLU A 42 13.00 13.52 -10.19
CA GLU A 42 14.22 14.00 -10.86
C GLU A 42 15.50 13.51 -10.16
N TYR A 43 15.50 13.49 -8.83
CA TYR A 43 16.62 12.96 -8.07
C TYR A 43 16.81 11.45 -8.28
N ALA A 44 15.73 10.68 -8.29
CA ALA A 44 15.75 9.24 -8.47
C ALA A 44 16.32 8.81 -9.85
N LYS A 45 16.17 9.64 -10.89
CA LYS A 45 16.70 9.37 -12.24
C LYS A 45 18.20 9.13 -12.26
N PHE A 46 18.97 9.75 -11.36
CA PHE A 46 20.44 9.59 -11.30
C PHE A 46 20.87 8.19 -10.83
N THR A 47 20.02 7.49 -10.08
CA THR A 47 20.30 6.14 -9.55
C THR A 47 19.51 5.05 -10.24
N GLY A 48 18.46 5.41 -10.99
CA GLY A 48 17.49 4.48 -11.57
C GLY A 48 16.47 3.96 -10.56
N ALA A 49 16.36 4.58 -9.38
CA ALA A 49 15.32 4.25 -8.42
C ALA A 49 13.94 4.65 -8.96
N LEU A 50 12.93 3.80 -8.70
CA LEU A 50 11.54 4.05 -9.07
C LEU A 50 10.81 4.82 -7.98
N VAL A 51 9.87 5.67 -8.36
CA VAL A 51 9.11 6.51 -7.44
C VAL A 51 7.62 6.20 -7.53
N GLU A 52 7.03 5.92 -6.37
CA GLU A 52 5.59 5.79 -6.17
C GLU A 52 5.07 7.02 -5.42
N SER A 53 3.92 7.54 -5.83
CA SER A 53 3.25 8.62 -5.10
C SER A 53 1.74 8.61 -5.33
N GLU A 54 1.07 9.45 -4.53
CA GLU A 54 -0.36 9.73 -4.56
C GLU A 54 -0.60 11.23 -4.35
N PRO A 55 -1.66 11.82 -4.96
CA PRO A 55 -1.96 13.24 -4.79
C PRO A 55 -2.51 13.58 -3.41
N HIS A 56 -3.21 12.62 -2.76
CA HIS A 56 -3.87 12.84 -1.48
C HIS A 56 -3.72 11.63 -0.57
N TYR A 57 -3.58 11.89 0.73
CA TYR A 57 -3.50 10.86 1.76
C TYR A 57 -4.75 9.98 1.79
N PHE A 58 -4.56 8.68 1.81
CA PHE A 58 -5.65 7.72 1.99
C PHE A 58 -6.20 7.79 3.41
N ALA A 59 -7.52 7.82 3.56
CA ALA A 59 -8.19 7.81 4.84
C ALA A 59 -7.85 6.55 5.68
N GLY A 60 -7.87 6.72 7.00
CA GLY A 60 -7.66 5.63 7.96
C GLY A 60 -6.22 5.45 8.41
N SER A 61 -6.04 4.79 9.54
CA SER A 61 -4.74 4.37 10.07
C SER A 61 -4.61 2.85 10.00
N SER A 62 -3.38 2.32 10.01
CA SER A 62 -3.11 0.86 10.00
C SER A 62 -3.50 0.15 11.31
N ASN A 63 -4.54 0.61 12.00
CA ASN A 63 -5.08 0.08 13.24
C ASN A 63 -6.32 -0.80 13.00
N VAL A 64 -6.86 -1.39 14.07
CA VAL A 64 -8.19 -1.99 14.08
C VAL A 64 -9.19 -0.89 14.40
N HIS A 65 -10.12 -0.64 13.48
CA HIS A 65 -11.19 0.34 13.64
C HIS A 65 -12.45 -0.36 14.18
N THR A 66 -13.19 0.33 15.02
CA THR A 66 -14.45 -0.16 15.61
C THR A 66 -15.67 0.48 14.96
N GLU A 67 -15.47 1.52 14.16
CA GLU A 67 -16.52 2.26 13.49
C GLU A 67 -16.81 1.69 12.10
N ALA A 68 -18.05 1.84 11.66
CA ALA A 68 -18.44 1.47 10.31
C ALA A 68 -17.85 2.44 9.28
N ILE A 69 -17.62 1.93 8.07
CA ILE A 69 -17.15 2.76 6.96
C ILE A 69 -18.31 3.60 6.41
N ASP A 70 -18.14 4.91 6.38
CA ASP A 70 -19.03 5.82 5.64
C ASP A 70 -18.53 5.95 4.19
N TYR A 71 -19.05 5.14 3.30
CA TYR A 71 -18.65 5.11 1.90
C TYR A 71 -19.01 6.39 1.14
N GLU A 72 -20.03 7.14 1.53
CA GLU A 72 -20.37 8.39 0.86
C GLU A 72 -19.33 9.48 1.14
N GLU A 73 -18.79 9.52 2.34
CA GLU A 73 -17.65 10.40 2.67
C GLU A 73 -16.37 9.94 1.98
N ILE A 74 -16.10 8.64 1.97
CA ILE A 74 -14.87 8.09 1.37
C ILE A 74 -14.86 8.28 -0.15
N LYS A 75 -15.98 8.17 -0.84
CA LYS A 75 -16.08 8.43 -2.29
C LYS A 75 -15.57 9.83 -2.68
N LYS A 76 -15.65 10.80 -1.79
CA LYS A 76 -15.13 12.16 -2.04
C LYS A 76 -13.60 12.19 -2.15
N THR A 77 -12.92 11.18 -1.61
CA THR A 77 -11.46 11.04 -1.67
C THR A 77 -10.97 10.11 -2.78
N PHE A 78 -11.87 9.59 -3.61
CA PHE A 78 -11.50 8.71 -4.71
C PHE A 78 -10.67 9.46 -5.75
N SER A 79 -9.68 8.78 -6.30
CA SER A 79 -8.95 9.27 -7.47
C SER A 79 -9.90 9.40 -8.66
N THR A 80 -9.76 10.47 -9.44
CA THR A 80 -10.44 10.57 -10.73
C THR A 80 -9.47 10.22 -11.87
N PRO A 81 -9.93 9.67 -13.01
CA PRO A 81 -9.05 9.40 -14.15
C PRO A 81 -8.29 10.63 -14.63
N GLU A 82 -8.97 11.79 -14.68
CA GLU A 82 -8.40 13.07 -15.09
C GLU A 82 -7.35 13.57 -14.10
N GLY A 83 -7.64 13.49 -12.78
CA GLY A 83 -6.71 13.88 -11.72
C GLY A 83 -5.48 12.98 -11.68
N ALA A 84 -5.67 11.65 -11.84
CA ALA A 84 -4.58 10.69 -11.94
C ALA A 84 -3.67 11.00 -13.13
N LYS A 85 -4.25 11.25 -14.32
CA LYS A 85 -3.49 11.63 -15.51
C LYS A 85 -2.72 12.92 -15.30
N GLN A 86 -3.37 13.96 -14.80
CA GLN A 86 -2.72 15.25 -14.54
C GLN A 86 -1.54 15.09 -13.57
N PHE A 87 -1.71 14.32 -12.50
CA PHE A 87 -0.66 14.09 -11.50
C PHE A 87 0.53 13.32 -12.08
N VAL A 88 0.26 12.22 -12.79
CA VAL A 88 1.30 11.40 -13.44
C VAL A 88 2.07 12.20 -14.48
N ASP A 89 1.38 12.93 -15.37
CA ASP A 89 2.00 13.76 -16.41
C ASP A 89 2.86 14.89 -15.79
N ALA A 90 2.40 15.48 -14.69
CA ALA A 90 3.08 16.58 -14.04
C ALA A 90 4.29 16.16 -13.21
N THR A 91 4.28 14.95 -12.63
CA THR A 91 5.33 14.47 -11.72
C THR A 91 6.30 13.52 -12.38
N GLY A 92 5.85 12.72 -13.34
CA GLY A 92 6.62 11.67 -13.98
C GLY A 92 6.92 10.47 -13.08
N ILE A 93 6.05 10.16 -12.11
CA ILE A 93 6.18 8.99 -11.22
C ILE A 93 6.08 7.68 -12.01
N ASP A 94 6.72 6.63 -11.48
CA ASP A 94 6.71 5.29 -12.08
C ASP A 94 5.49 4.47 -11.63
N THR A 95 4.94 4.78 -10.45
CA THR A 95 3.79 4.07 -9.88
C THR A 95 2.83 5.05 -9.22
N PHE A 96 1.56 4.96 -9.61
CA PHE A 96 0.47 5.76 -9.03
C PHE A 96 -0.30 4.92 -8.00
N ALA A 97 -0.45 5.43 -6.79
CA ALA A 97 -1.28 4.78 -5.76
C ALA A 97 -2.72 5.26 -5.88
N ALA A 98 -3.60 4.39 -6.37
CA ALA A 98 -5.00 4.73 -6.67
C ALA A 98 -5.90 4.64 -5.44
N ALA A 99 -6.70 5.69 -5.18
CA ALA A 99 -7.78 5.70 -4.19
C ALA A 99 -9.09 5.29 -4.87
N ILE A 100 -9.60 4.11 -4.56
CA ILE A 100 -10.81 3.50 -5.15
C ILE A 100 -11.72 2.84 -4.11
N GLY A 101 -11.63 3.29 -2.85
CA GLY A 101 -12.34 2.70 -1.71
C GLY A 101 -11.45 1.86 -0.79
N ASN A 102 -10.18 1.75 -1.10
CA ASN A 102 -9.16 1.15 -0.26
C ASN A 102 -8.84 2.07 0.93
N LEU A 103 -8.77 1.49 2.12
CA LEU A 103 -8.54 2.18 3.38
C LEU A 103 -7.43 1.48 4.16
N HIS A 104 -6.67 2.23 4.94
CA HIS A 104 -5.71 1.63 5.86
C HIS A 104 -6.42 1.03 7.09
N GLY A 105 -5.90 -0.10 7.59
CA GLY A 105 -6.42 -0.78 8.78
C GLY A 105 -7.46 -1.86 8.51
N SER A 106 -7.99 -2.43 9.60
CA SER A 106 -9.05 -3.43 9.61
C SER A 106 -10.34 -2.81 10.12
N TYR A 107 -11.47 -3.08 9.45
CA TYR A 107 -12.79 -2.54 9.76
C TYR A 107 -13.77 -3.66 10.08
N PRO A 108 -14.87 -3.36 10.86
CA PRO A 108 -15.89 -4.34 11.18
C PRO A 108 -16.68 -4.86 9.96
N VAL A 109 -16.69 -4.08 8.89
CA VAL A 109 -17.35 -4.42 7.62
C VAL A 109 -16.32 -4.57 6.51
N PRO A 110 -16.55 -5.47 5.54
CA PRO A 110 -15.65 -5.64 4.41
C PRO A 110 -15.52 -4.35 3.60
N LYS A 111 -14.30 -4.05 3.15
CA LYS A 111 -14.03 -2.93 2.24
C LYS A 111 -14.63 -3.21 0.87
N GLN A 112 -15.04 -2.14 0.19
CA GLN A 112 -15.57 -2.20 -1.17
C GLN A 112 -14.66 -1.36 -2.08
N LEU A 113 -14.16 -1.99 -3.15
CA LEU A 113 -13.34 -1.32 -4.14
C LEU A 113 -14.14 -1.05 -5.41
N ASP A 114 -13.99 0.13 -5.97
CA ASP A 114 -14.57 0.50 -7.26
C ASP A 114 -13.64 0.06 -8.40
N ILE A 115 -13.85 -1.17 -8.87
CA ILE A 115 -13.03 -1.77 -9.94
C ILE A 115 -13.29 -1.11 -11.30
N ASP A 116 -14.48 -0.57 -11.53
CA ASP A 116 -14.77 0.14 -12.78
C ASP A 116 -14.06 1.49 -12.81
N LEU A 117 -13.97 2.16 -11.66
CA LEU A 117 -13.12 3.35 -11.53
C LEU A 117 -11.65 3.00 -11.76
N LEU A 118 -11.15 1.89 -11.21
CA LEU A 118 -9.77 1.43 -11.41
C LEU A 118 -9.47 1.21 -12.89
N ARG A 119 -10.39 0.61 -13.66
CA ARG A 119 -10.23 0.44 -15.13
C ARG A 119 -10.09 1.77 -15.84
N ARG A 120 -10.96 2.74 -15.52
CA ARG A 120 -10.89 4.09 -16.09
C ARG A 120 -9.60 4.82 -15.75
N ILE A 121 -9.11 4.66 -14.52
CA ILE A 121 -7.80 5.20 -14.13
C ILE A 121 -6.69 4.53 -14.95
N ARG A 122 -6.70 3.18 -15.07
CA ARG A 122 -5.71 2.43 -15.86
C ARG A 122 -5.67 2.88 -17.32
N GLU A 123 -6.82 3.17 -17.92
CA GLU A 123 -6.92 3.66 -19.29
C GLU A 123 -6.38 5.09 -19.46
N ALA A 124 -6.41 5.89 -18.40
CA ALA A 124 -5.98 7.28 -18.42
C ALA A 124 -4.47 7.49 -18.20
N ILE A 125 -3.77 6.54 -17.54
CA ILE A 125 -2.36 6.68 -17.16
C ILE A 125 -1.50 5.54 -17.71
N ASP A 126 -0.24 5.84 -18.04
CA ASP A 126 0.71 4.85 -18.59
C ASP A 126 1.63 4.22 -17.53
N CYS A 127 1.76 4.84 -16.33
CA CYS A 127 2.61 4.29 -15.27
C CYS A 127 2.00 3.08 -14.57
N GLN A 128 2.74 2.42 -13.70
CA GLN A 128 2.22 1.30 -12.89
C GLN A 128 1.18 1.79 -11.89
N ILE A 129 0.31 0.86 -11.42
CA ILE A 129 -0.68 1.16 -10.38
C ILE A 129 -0.39 0.31 -9.16
N SER A 130 -0.41 0.95 -7.99
CA SER A 130 -0.39 0.29 -6.69
C SER A 130 -1.72 0.44 -5.95
N LEU A 131 -2.04 -0.55 -5.12
CA LEU A 131 -3.18 -0.56 -4.22
C LEU A 131 -2.70 -0.56 -2.78
N HIS A 132 -2.97 0.51 -2.05
CA HIS A 132 -2.71 0.62 -0.62
C HIS A 132 -3.88 0.06 0.20
N GLY A 133 -3.66 -0.16 1.49
CA GLY A 133 -4.71 -0.54 2.43
C GLY A 133 -5.40 -1.88 2.13
N GLY A 134 -4.69 -2.84 1.52
CA GLY A 134 -5.25 -4.13 1.09
C GLY A 134 -5.70 -5.07 2.22
N SER A 135 -5.21 -4.88 3.46
CA SER A 135 -5.64 -5.71 4.60
C SER A 135 -7.14 -5.60 4.85
N GLY A 136 -7.83 -6.74 5.10
CA GLY A 136 -9.27 -6.78 5.30
C GLY A 136 -10.11 -6.59 4.04
N THR A 137 -9.51 -6.52 2.86
CA THR A 137 -10.22 -6.47 1.58
C THR A 137 -10.61 -7.88 1.15
N PRO A 138 -11.86 -8.12 0.68
CA PRO A 138 -12.28 -9.42 0.15
C PRO A 138 -11.42 -9.89 -1.03
N GLY A 139 -11.14 -11.20 -1.07
CA GLY A 139 -10.16 -11.79 -1.99
C GLY A 139 -10.44 -11.55 -3.47
N HIS A 140 -11.71 -11.57 -3.89
CA HIS A 140 -12.10 -11.35 -5.29
C HIS A 140 -11.65 -9.99 -5.85
N TYR A 141 -11.62 -8.94 -5.01
CA TYR A 141 -11.12 -7.63 -5.45
C TYR A 141 -9.65 -7.65 -5.84
N PHE A 142 -8.84 -8.49 -5.21
CA PHE A 142 -7.42 -8.60 -5.58
C PHE A 142 -7.24 -9.25 -6.94
N GLU A 143 -8.04 -10.30 -7.23
CA GLU A 143 -8.03 -10.97 -8.53
C GLU A 143 -8.46 -10.00 -9.64
N GLU A 144 -9.55 -9.26 -9.41
CA GLU A 144 -10.04 -8.26 -10.35
C GLU A 144 -9.04 -7.11 -10.54
N ALA A 145 -8.46 -6.58 -9.45
CA ALA A 145 -7.45 -5.52 -9.52
C ALA A 145 -6.18 -5.96 -10.29
N ALA A 146 -5.73 -7.21 -10.07
CA ALA A 146 -4.60 -7.77 -10.81
C ALA A 146 -4.91 -7.92 -12.31
N GLN A 147 -6.15 -8.30 -12.68
CA GLN A 147 -6.58 -8.36 -14.07
C GLN A 147 -6.65 -6.98 -14.75
N VAL A 148 -6.97 -5.94 -14.01
CA VAL A 148 -6.96 -4.55 -14.49
C VAL A 148 -5.53 -4.03 -14.69
N GLY A 149 -4.54 -4.63 -14.01
CA GLY A 149 -3.13 -4.26 -14.16
C GLY A 149 -2.51 -3.59 -12.94
N VAL A 150 -3.09 -3.79 -11.75
CA VAL A 150 -2.41 -3.44 -10.50
C VAL A 150 -1.16 -4.33 -10.35
N SER A 151 -0.01 -3.71 -10.19
CA SER A 151 1.29 -4.38 -10.12
C SER A 151 1.83 -4.55 -8.70
N LYS A 152 1.33 -3.78 -7.74
CA LYS A 152 1.77 -3.79 -6.33
C LYS A 152 0.57 -3.64 -5.40
N ILE A 153 0.52 -4.46 -4.36
CA ILE A 153 -0.53 -4.39 -3.32
C ILE A 153 0.13 -4.37 -1.95
N ASN A 154 -0.22 -3.39 -1.12
CA ASN A 154 0.32 -3.25 0.22
C ASN A 154 -0.55 -3.98 1.25
N ILE A 155 0.05 -4.95 1.94
CA ILE A 155 -0.55 -5.69 3.06
C ILE A 155 0.28 -5.44 4.32
N ASN A 156 -0.35 -5.00 5.39
CA ASN A 156 0.31 -4.75 6.67
C ASN A 156 -0.50 -5.29 7.86
N SER A 157 -1.74 -4.80 8.05
CA SER A 157 -2.53 -5.10 9.25
C SER A 157 -2.79 -6.60 9.43
N ASP A 158 -3.05 -7.34 8.34
CA ASP A 158 -3.29 -8.79 8.42
C ASP A 158 -2.08 -9.53 9.03
N MET A 159 -0.85 -9.17 8.60
CA MET A 159 0.39 -9.77 9.14
C MET A 159 0.63 -9.36 10.59
N ARG A 160 0.37 -8.09 10.94
CA ARG A 160 0.53 -7.60 12.33
C ARG A 160 -0.46 -8.25 13.29
N ILE A 161 -1.69 -8.47 12.84
CA ILE A 161 -2.73 -9.16 13.62
C ILE A 161 -2.32 -10.61 13.85
N ALA A 162 -1.93 -11.35 12.80
CA ALA A 162 -1.46 -12.72 12.91
C ALA A 162 -0.27 -12.83 13.87
N PHE A 163 0.73 -11.97 13.71
CA PHE A 163 1.87 -11.89 14.61
C PHE A 163 1.44 -11.69 16.07
N ARG A 164 0.64 -10.65 16.33
CA ARG A 164 0.26 -10.25 17.70
C ARG A 164 -0.57 -11.33 18.39
N GLN A 165 -1.56 -11.87 17.71
CA GLN A 165 -2.47 -12.88 18.27
C GLN A 165 -1.73 -14.19 18.55
N THR A 166 -0.88 -14.62 17.63
CA THR A 166 -0.11 -15.86 17.81
C THR A 166 0.93 -15.71 18.90
N LEU A 167 1.64 -14.58 18.98
CA LEU A 167 2.59 -14.32 20.05
C LEU A 167 1.89 -14.34 21.43
N GLU A 168 0.74 -13.71 21.55
CA GLU A 168 -0.04 -13.72 22.79
C GLU A 168 -0.46 -15.14 23.21
N LYS A 169 -0.88 -15.98 22.26
CA LYS A 169 -1.19 -17.39 22.48
C LYS A 169 0.04 -18.15 22.96
N VAL A 170 1.16 -18.04 22.23
CA VAL A 170 2.41 -18.75 22.54
C VAL A 170 2.94 -18.40 23.95
N LEU A 171 2.92 -17.11 24.30
CA LEU A 171 3.35 -16.67 25.64
C LEU A 171 2.43 -17.21 26.76
N ARG A 172 1.13 -17.27 26.53
CA ARG A 172 0.15 -17.82 27.49
C ARG A 172 0.35 -19.33 27.70
N GLU A 173 0.64 -20.06 26.61
CA GLU A 173 0.83 -21.51 26.65
C GLU A 173 2.19 -21.91 27.21
N ASN A 174 3.19 -21.01 27.16
CA ASN A 174 4.57 -21.23 27.59
C ASN A 174 5.03 -20.18 28.61
N PRO A 175 4.39 -20.05 29.80
CA PRO A 175 4.60 -18.93 30.71
C PRO A 175 6.03 -18.85 31.29
N ASN A 176 6.79 -19.94 31.26
CA ASN A 176 8.16 -20.00 31.82
C ASN A 176 9.25 -20.07 30.72
N GLU A 177 8.87 -20.02 29.44
CA GLU A 177 9.83 -20.01 28.33
C GLU A 177 10.22 -18.57 27.99
N TYR A 178 11.51 -18.32 27.90
CA TYR A 178 12.08 -17.02 27.56
C TYR A 178 13.01 -17.06 26.33
N ALA A 179 13.29 -18.26 25.81
CA ALA A 179 14.15 -18.42 24.65
C ALA A 179 13.37 -18.04 23.36
N VAL A 180 13.75 -16.93 22.74
CA VAL A 180 13.09 -16.39 21.54
C VAL A 180 13.00 -17.44 20.42
N MET A 181 14.06 -18.25 20.24
CA MET A 181 14.10 -19.32 19.23
C MET A 181 13.05 -20.42 19.44
N LYS A 182 12.49 -20.55 20.65
CA LYS A 182 11.43 -21.51 20.94
C LYS A 182 10.04 -20.87 20.85
N LEU A 183 9.92 -19.57 21.13
CA LEU A 183 8.65 -18.84 21.09
C LEU A 183 8.27 -18.41 19.67
N MET A 184 9.24 -18.04 18.84
CA MET A 184 8.98 -17.42 17.55
C MET A 184 8.58 -18.36 16.39
N PRO A 185 8.90 -19.65 16.34
CA PRO A 185 8.58 -20.48 15.17
C PRO A 185 7.10 -20.50 14.81
N GLU A 186 6.19 -20.63 15.79
CA GLU A 186 4.75 -20.61 15.56
C GLU A 186 4.27 -19.21 15.06
N VAL A 187 4.84 -18.15 15.63
CA VAL A 187 4.54 -16.77 15.23
C VAL A 187 4.97 -16.50 13.79
N ILE A 188 6.18 -16.97 13.42
CA ILE A 188 6.71 -16.87 12.04
C ILE A 188 5.79 -17.63 11.07
N SER A 189 5.40 -18.86 11.42
CA SER A 189 4.49 -19.67 10.60
C SER A 189 3.17 -18.98 10.36
N ALA A 190 2.57 -18.37 11.38
CA ALA A 190 1.30 -17.65 11.24
C ALA A 190 1.40 -16.44 10.30
N VAL A 191 2.51 -15.70 10.33
CA VAL A 191 2.76 -14.60 9.40
C VAL A 191 3.00 -15.14 7.98
N GLN A 192 3.76 -16.24 7.85
CA GLN A 192 4.01 -16.92 6.57
C GLN A 192 2.70 -17.34 5.91
N ASP A 193 1.77 -17.93 6.66
CA ASP A 193 0.47 -18.37 6.15
C ASP A 193 -0.31 -17.18 5.54
N VAL A 194 -0.27 -16.02 6.19
CA VAL A 194 -0.87 -14.79 5.65
C VAL A 194 -0.21 -14.41 4.33
N VAL A 195 1.12 -14.35 4.28
CA VAL A 195 1.87 -13.98 3.07
C VAL A 195 1.58 -14.95 1.92
N GLU A 196 1.61 -16.25 2.18
CA GLU A 196 1.33 -17.28 1.17
C GLU A 196 -0.11 -17.16 0.62
N SER A 197 -1.08 -16.91 1.49
CA SER A 197 -2.46 -16.69 1.07
C SER A 197 -2.59 -15.49 0.13
N LYS A 198 -1.90 -14.38 0.44
CA LYS A 198 -1.91 -13.17 -0.40
C LYS A 198 -1.20 -13.40 -1.74
N ILE A 199 -0.05 -14.09 -1.76
CA ILE A 199 0.66 -14.44 -3.00
C ILE A 199 -0.25 -15.24 -3.94
N LYS A 200 -1.04 -16.18 -3.39
CA LYS A 200 -2.02 -16.96 -4.16
C LYS A 200 -3.13 -16.08 -4.73
N LEU A 201 -3.75 -15.24 -3.87
CA LEU A 201 -4.83 -14.32 -4.25
C LEU A 201 -4.40 -13.29 -5.32
N PHE A 202 -3.15 -12.81 -5.24
CA PHE A 202 -2.62 -11.86 -6.24
C PHE A 202 -2.19 -12.54 -7.55
N GLY A 203 -2.29 -13.88 -7.65
CA GLY A 203 -1.84 -14.63 -8.81
C GLY A 203 -0.33 -14.58 -9.02
N SER A 204 0.46 -14.32 -7.96
CA SER A 204 1.92 -14.19 -8.00
C SER A 204 2.66 -15.51 -7.78
N SER A 205 1.96 -16.60 -7.44
CA SER A 205 2.56 -17.92 -7.19
C SER A 205 3.35 -18.41 -8.41
N GLY A 206 4.60 -18.83 -8.18
CA GLY A 206 5.48 -19.38 -9.21
C GLY A 206 5.99 -18.37 -10.25
N LYS A 207 5.76 -17.06 -10.07
CA LYS A 207 6.19 -16.01 -11.01
C LYS A 207 7.55 -15.40 -10.68
N ALA A 208 8.10 -15.68 -9.50
CA ALA A 208 9.45 -15.22 -9.16
C ALA A 208 10.48 -15.92 -10.06
N LYS A 209 11.34 -15.14 -10.72
CA LYS A 209 12.50 -15.70 -11.43
C LYS A 209 13.53 -16.10 -10.38
N VAL A 210 13.94 -17.35 -10.41
CA VAL A 210 15.11 -17.83 -9.65
C VAL A 210 16.32 -17.50 -10.51
N TYR A 211 17.17 -16.60 -10.03
CA TYR A 211 18.43 -16.23 -10.67
C TYR A 211 19.56 -17.12 -10.14
#